data_b7d5f704529b32135d50beb261f73a28
#
_entry.id   b7d5f704529b32135d50beb261f73a28
#
_cell.length_a   1.000
_cell.length_b   1.000
_cell.length_c   1.000
_cell.angle_alpha   90.00
_cell.angle_beta   90.00
_cell.angle_gamma   90.00
#
_symmetry.space_group_name_H-M   'P 1'
#
loop_
_entity.id
_entity.type
_entity.pdbx_description
1 polymer ?
#
loop_
_entity_poly.entity_id
_entity_poly.type
_entity_poly.pdbx_seq_one_letter_code
_entity_poly.pdbx_strand_id
1 'polypeptide(L)'
;LGMERHNVGNVALWNGDIKQWSAKIAALPMVTEALPPSYFPIIPTGPMMYIEINNWDDLLKISEESLTIGMMPAKEDFFEFYGLKLLEGEVISDKNQGNDVVIDENTCRRFGWKQALGKSFYYEWNGQRSAYKVVGVVKNFSYRSPTSKPGLIAFQHPKAQEYLLNRASILFKFREGAWNECREAIEKLYKDEFPNAYMRLFNEEKEY
;
A
#
# COMPACT_ATOMS: atom_id res chain seq x y z
N LEU A 1 -5.05 15.48 3.52
CA LEU A 1 -5.74 14.70 2.49
C LEU A 1 -5.95 13.23 2.89
N GLY A 2 -6.01 12.91 4.21
CA GLY A 2 -6.37 11.60 4.74
C GLY A 2 -5.24 10.58 4.83
N MET A 3 -4.01 10.96 4.51
CA MET A 3 -2.81 10.13 4.61
C MET A 3 -1.62 10.99 5.02
N GLU A 4 -0.85 10.52 6.00
CA GLU A 4 0.39 11.17 6.43
C GLU A 4 1.53 10.81 5.49
N ARG A 5 2.11 11.82 4.84
CA ARG A 5 3.25 11.68 3.93
C ARG A 5 4.42 12.57 4.33
N HIS A 6 4.20 13.37 5.37
CA HIS A 6 5.23 14.25 5.88
C HIS A 6 6.38 13.43 6.45
N ASN A 7 7.59 13.75 6.02
CA ASN A 7 8.81 13.08 6.42
C ASN A 7 8.82 11.55 6.11
N VAL A 8 8.13 11.12 5.06
CA VAL A 8 8.16 9.73 4.60
C VAL A 8 9.13 9.59 3.43
N GLY A 9 10.05 8.64 3.56
CA GLY A 9 10.96 8.21 2.50
C GLY A 9 10.68 6.78 2.07
N ASN A 10 10.95 6.48 0.82
CA ASN A 10 10.99 5.11 0.33
C ASN A 10 12.22 4.82 -0.51
N VAL A 11 12.71 3.61 -0.40
CA VAL A 11 13.87 3.10 -1.12
C VAL A 11 13.50 1.82 -1.86
N ALA A 12 13.71 1.81 -3.17
CA ALA A 12 13.66 0.60 -3.97
C ALA A 12 15.08 0.18 -4.36
N LEU A 13 15.43 -1.04 -4.00
CA LEU A 13 16.76 -1.62 -4.22
C LEU A 13 16.67 -2.68 -5.31
N TRP A 14 17.72 -2.75 -6.15
CA TRP A 14 17.87 -3.80 -7.15
C TRP A 14 18.91 -4.86 -6.75
N ASN A 15 19.75 -4.55 -5.76
CA ASN A 15 20.79 -5.42 -5.24
C ASN A 15 20.75 -5.46 -3.73
N GLY A 16 21.23 -6.58 -3.17
CA GLY A 16 21.27 -6.78 -1.72
C GLY A 16 20.01 -7.43 -1.15
N ASP A 17 20.12 -7.88 0.08
CA ASP A 17 19.02 -8.45 0.84
C ASP A 17 18.17 -7.31 1.42
N ILE A 18 16.90 -7.23 1.04
CA ILE A 18 16.01 -6.14 1.43
C ILE A 18 15.77 -6.10 2.95
N LYS A 19 15.83 -7.24 3.65
CA LYS A 19 15.66 -7.30 5.12
C LYS A 19 16.88 -6.70 5.83
N GLN A 20 18.09 -7.04 5.34
CA GLN A 20 19.31 -6.45 5.86
C GLN A 20 19.37 -4.95 5.62
N TRP A 21 18.97 -4.52 4.42
CA TRP A 21 18.92 -3.09 4.08
C TRP A 21 17.86 -2.32 4.88
N SER A 22 16.70 -2.93 5.13
CA SER A 22 15.69 -2.34 6.02
C SER A 22 16.27 -2.10 7.43
N ALA A 23 17.01 -3.07 7.98
CA ALA A 23 17.67 -2.91 9.28
C ALA A 23 18.75 -1.84 9.25
N LYS A 24 19.57 -1.74 8.19
CA LYS A 24 20.60 -0.68 8.04
C LYS A 24 19.96 0.71 8.02
N ILE A 25 18.87 0.88 7.27
CA ILE A 25 18.14 2.16 7.16
C ILE A 25 17.49 2.51 8.50
N ALA A 26 16.82 1.56 9.14
CA ALA A 26 16.21 1.76 10.46
C ALA A 26 17.21 2.15 11.55
N ALA A 27 18.48 1.75 11.42
CA ALA A 27 19.55 2.10 12.37
C ALA A 27 20.14 3.50 12.17
N LEU A 28 19.77 4.22 11.11
CA LEU A 28 20.28 5.58 10.88
C LEU A 28 19.71 6.55 11.92
N PRO A 29 20.54 7.43 12.51
CA PRO A 29 20.11 8.32 13.60
C PRO A 29 18.97 9.27 13.26
N MET A 30 18.81 9.60 11.96
CA MET A 30 17.76 10.48 11.48
C MET A 30 16.45 9.73 11.16
N VAL A 31 16.45 8.41 11.10
CA VAL A 31 15.26 7.59 10.87
C VAL A 31 14.53 7.35 12.19
N THR A 32 13.24 7.65 12.23
CA THR A 32 12.41 7.54 13.43
C THR A 32 11.55 6.29 13.44
N GLU A 33 11.20 5.78 12.27
CA GLU A 33 10.37 4.60 12.09
C GLU A 33 10.70 3.95 10.74
N ALA A 34 10.67 2.63 10.66
CA ALA A 34 10.76 1.91 9.39
C ALA A 34 9.81 0.73 9.39
N LEU A 35 9.08 0.54 8.29
CA LEU A 35 8.22 -0.62 8.11
C LEU A 35 9.02 -1.87 7.71
N PRO A 36 8.53 -3.07 8.05
CA PRO A 36 9.03 -4.30 7.46
C PRO A 36 9.01 -4.25 5.94
N PRO A 37 9.96 -4.85 5.23
CA PRO A 37 10.02 -4.82 3.77
C PRO A 37 8.99 -5.76 3.13
N SER A 38 7.73 -5.54 3.46
CA SER A 38 6.57 -6.32 3.00
C SER A 38 5.56 -5.49 2.23
N TYR A 39 5.86 -4.21 2.01
CA TYR A 39 4.92 -3.25 1.46
C TYR A 39 5.47 -2.58 0.20
N PHE A 40 4.54 -2.06 -0.58
CA PHE A 40 4.85 -1.15 -1.68
C PHE A 40 4.56 0.27 -1.25
N PRO A 41 5.33 1.25 -1.73
CA PRO A 41 4.99 2.64 -1.48
C PRO A 41 3.65 2.95 -2.17
N ILE A 42 2.78 3.67 -1.49
CA ILE A 42 1.56 4.17 -2.13
C ILE A 42 1.93 5.20 -3.21
N ILE A 43 2.99 5.95 -2.96
CA ILE A 43 3.47 7.04 -3.82
C ILE A 43 4.92 6.77 -4.21
N PRO A 44 5.29 7.03 -5.45
CA PRO A 44 4.48 7.52 -6.59
C PRO A 44 3.79 6.39 -7.38
N THR A 45 4.01 5.13 -7.02
CA THR A 45 3.63 3.98 -7.87
C THR A 45 2.16 3.59 -7.78
N GLY A 46 1.50 3.86 -6.63
CA GLY A 46 0.17 3.35 -6.34
C GLY A 46 0.13 1.81 -6.21
N PRO A 47 -1.05 1.20 -6.29
CA PRO A 47 -1.19 -0.25 -6.25
C PRO A 47 -0.38 -0.94 -7.34
N MET A 48 0.33 -2.02 -6.97
CA MET A 48 1.14 -2.81 -7.91
C MET A 48 0.33 -3.89 -8.63
N MET A 49 -0.81 -4.26 -8.06
CA MET A 49 -1.73 -5.23 -8.65
C MET A 49 -3.10 -4.59 -8.84
N TYR A 50 -3.70 -4.83 -9.99
CA TYR A 50 -5.06 -4.42 -10.31
C TYR A 50 -5.86 -5.62 -10.71
N ILE A 51 -7.11 -5.69 -10.22
CA ILE A 51 -8.09 -6.68 -10.65
C ILE A 51 -9.27 -5.98 -11.31
N GLU A 52 -9.87 -6.63 -12.28
CA GLU A 52 -11.11 -6.18 -12.90
C GLU A 52 -12.26 -7.03 -12.40
N ILE A 53 -13.30 -6.37 -11.90
CA ILE A 53 -14.50 -7.01 -11.39
C ILE A 53 -15.75 -6.43 -12.05
N ASN A 54 -16.76 -7.23 -12.18
CA ASN A 54 -18.08 -6.82 -12.67
C ASN A 54 -19.23 -7.33 -11.78
N ASN A 55 -18.90 -7.92 -10.63
CA ASN A 55 -19.85 -8.52 -9.72
C ASN A 55 -19.48 -8.24 -8.25
N TRP A 56 -20.48 -7.81 -7.47
CA TRP A 56 -20.39 -7.60 -6.03
C TRP A 56 -21.76 -7.76 -5.38
N ASP A 57 -21.80 -7.88 -4.05
CA ASP A 57 -23.05 -8.04 -3.33
C ASP A 57 -24.00 -6.85 -3.53
N ASP A 58 -25.31 -7.12 -3.46
CA ASP A 58 -26.41 -6.18 -3.72
C ASP A 58 -26.52 -5.70 -5.18
N LEU A 59 -25.69 -6.21 -6.08
CA LEU A 59 -25.84 -5.92 -7.48
C LEU A 59 -27.02 -6.75 -8.07
N LEU A 60 -27.99 -6.08 -8.66
CA LEU A 60 -29.20 -6.74 -9.20
C LEU A 60 -28.90 -7.68 -10.37
N LYS A 61 -27.86 -7.35 -11.15
CA LYS A 61 -27.33 -8.17 -12.23
C LYS A 61 -25.84 -7.90 -12.41
N ILE A 62 -25.11 -8.87 -12.95
CA ILE A 62 -23.69 -8.67 -13.29
C ILE A 62 -23.56 -7.45 -14.20
N SER A 63 -22.64 -6.55 -13.86
CA SER A 63 -22.40 -5.33 -14.63
C SER A 63 -21.80 -5.64 -16.00
N GLU A 64 -22.26 -4.96 -17.04
CA GLU A 64 -21.65 -5.02 -18.37
C GLU A 64 -20.30 -4.30 -18.41
N GLU A 65 -20.10 -3.31 -17.51
CA GLU A 65 -18.84 -2.60 -17.34
C GLU A 65 -18.05 -3.17 -16.16
N SER A 66 -16.77 -3.44 -16.38
CA SER A 66 -15.87 -3.82 -15.30
C SER A 66 -15.38 -2.60 -14.51
N LEU A 67 -15.11 -2.82 -13.23
CA LEU A 67 -14.44 -1.87 -12.36
C LEU A 67 -13.03 -2.37 -12.08
N THR A 68 -12.05 -1.46 -12.17
CA THR A 68 -10.66 -1.77 -11.82
C THR A 68 -10.41 -1.40 -10.37
N ILE A 69 -9.98 -2.37 -9.56
CA ILE A 69 -9.62 -2.19 -8.15
C ILE A 69 -8.13 -2.39 -7.99
N GLY A 70 -7.44 -1.43 -7.37
CA GLY A 70 -6.06 -1.57 -6.95
C GLY A 70 -5.98 -2.38 -5.66
N MET A 71 -5.21 -3.46 -5.67
CA MET A 71 -4.98 -4.32 -4.52
C MET A 71 -3.64 -3.97 -3.87
N MET A 72 -3.64 -3.67 -2.58
CA MET A 72 -2.46 -3.26 -1.82
C MET A 72 -2.20 -4.21 -0.65
N PRO A 73 -0.97 -4.70 -0.48
CA PRO A 73 -0.62 -5.38 0.76
C PRO A 73 -0.55 -4.38 1.91
N ALA A 74 -1.27 -4.65 3.00
CA ALA A 74 -1.24 -3.83 4.21
C ALA A 74 -1.69 -4.64 5.43
N LYS A 75 -1.16 -4.31 6.59
CA LYS A 75 -1.67 -4.69 7.92
C LYS A 75 -1.57 -3.48 8.88
N GLU A 76 -1.85 -3.72 10.16
CA GLU A 76 -1.95 -2.69 11.20
C GLU A 76 -0.85 -1.64 11.13
N ASP A 77 0.42 -2.08 11.07
CA ASP A 77 1.60 -1.20 11.03
C ASP A 77 1.60 -0.26 9.81
N PHE A 78 1.10 -0.72 8.66
CA PHE A 78 0.98 0.10 7.46
C PHE A 78 -0.10 1.19 7.61
N PHE A 79 -1.25 0.84 8.19
CA PHE A 79 -2.32 1.81 8.44
C PHE A 79 -1.89 2.87 9.45
N GLU A 80 -1.19 2.47 10.51
CA GLU A 80 -0.62 3.37 11.51
C GLU A 80 0.46 4.27 10.91
N PHE A 81 1.37 3.71 10.12
CA PHE A 81 2.45 4.44 9.48
C PHE A 81 1.95 5.59 8.61
N TYR A 82 0.90 5.37 7.83
CA TYR A 82 0.31 6.40 6.97
C TYR A 82 -0.86 7.16 7.61
N GLY A 83 -1.20 6.91 8.86
CA GLY A 83 -2.31 7.56 9.55
C GLY A 83 -3.66 7.34 8.89
N LEU A 84 -3.86 6.18 8.24
CA LEU A 84 -5.11 5.85 7.56
C LEU A 84 -6.20 5.60 8.58
N LYS A 85 -7.24 6.44 8.58
CA LYS A 85 -8.29 6.41 9.60
C LYS A 85 -9.33 5.34 9.31
N LEU A 86 -9.43 4.35 10.19
CA LEU A 86 -10.53 3.38 10.19
C LEU A 86 -11.84 4.05 10.56
N LEU A 87 -12.90 3.79 9.81
CA LEU A 87 -14.26 4.27 10.03
C LEU A 87 -15.19 3.18 10.55
N GLU A 88 -15.06 1.96 10.01
CA GLU A 88 -15.89 0.82 10.38
C GLU A 88 -15.05 -0.47 10.38
N GLY A 89 -15.40 -1.43 11.23
CA GLY A 89 -14.80 -2.75 11.26
C GLY A 89 -13.41 -2.77 11.88
N GLU A 90 -12.50 -3.52 11.25
CA GLU A 90 -11.12 -3.71 11.70
C GLU A 90 -10.13 -3.57 10.53
N VAL A 91 -8.88 -3.22 10.83
CA VAL A 91 -7.78 -3.26 9.87
C VAL A 91 -7.29 -4.69 9.69
N ILE A 92 -6.62 -4.97 8.57
CA ILE A 92 -6.02 -6.28 8.32
C ILE A 92 -4.93 -6.58 9.36
N SER A 93 -5.01 -7.75 9.95
CA SER A 93 -4.05 -8.28 10.91
C SER A 93 -3.65 -9.72 10.58
N ASP A 94 -2.74 -10.32 11.36
CA ASP A 94 -2.35 -11.72 11.16
C ASP A 94 -3.51 -12.72 11.41
N LYS A 95 -4.65 -12.26 11.94
CA LYS A 95 -5.87 -13.06 12.06
C LYS A 95 -6.63 -13.19 10.74
N ASN A 96 -6.48 -12.19 9.87
CA ASN A 96 -7.13 -12.16 8.56
C ASN A 96 -6.28 -12.96 7.57
N GLN A 97 -6.89 -13.94 6.95
CA GLN A 97 -6.24 -14.77 5.96
C GLN A 97 -7.04 -14.78 4.66
N GLY A 98 -6.33 -14.98 3.55
CA GLY A 98 -6.95 -15.10 2.26
C GLY A 98 -7.48 -13.78 1.72
N ASN A 99 -8.77 -13.73 1.45
CA ASN A 99 -9.41 -12.65 0.73
C ASN A 99 -10.20 -11.67 1.61
N ASP A 100 -9.86 -11.54 2.89
CA ASP A 100 -10.34 -10.44 3.72
C ASP A 100 -9.70 -9.14 3.25
N VAL A 101 -10.51 -8.09 3.12
CA VAL A 101 -10.06 -6.79 2.62
C VAL A 101 -10.59 -5.63 3.44
N VAL A 102 -9.79 -4.57 3.50
CA VAL A 102 -10.22 -3.24 3.93
C VAL A 102 -10.33 -2.36 2.68
N ILE A 103 -11.42 -1.64 2.54
CA ILE A 103 -11.66 -0.73 1.41
C ILE A 103 -11.79 0.71 1.87
N ASP A 104 -11.70 1.67 0.97
CA ASP A 104 -11.97 3.08 1.26
C ASP A 104 -13.45 3.45 1.03
N GLU A 105 -13.88 4.61 1.55
CA GLU A 105 -15.23 5.13 1.35
C GLU A 105 -15.59 5.31 -0.13
N ASN A 106 -14.61 5.61 -0.98
CA ASN A 106 -14.85 5.78 -2.42
C ASN A 106 -15.26 4.46 -3.06
N THR A 107 -14.60 3.37 -2.69
CA THR A 107 -14.94 2.01 -3.14
C THR A 107 -16.33 1.60 -2.64
N CYS A 108 -16.67 1.87 -1.36
CA CYS A 108 -18.03 1.65 -0.83
C CYS A 108 -19.08 2.38 -1.67
N ARG A 109 -18.85 3.66 -1.94
CA ARG A 109 -19.78 4.49 -2.73
C ARG A 109 -19.94 3.98 -4.16
N ARG A 110 -18.84 3.53 -4.77
CA ARG A 110 -18.87 2.99 -6.14
C ARG A 110 -19.66 1.70 -6.23
N PHE A 111 -19.66 0.87 -5.17
CA PHE A 111 -20.48 -0.34 -5.07
C PHE A 111 -21.93 -0.05 -4.67
N GLY A 112 -22.26 1.18 -4.29
CA GLY A 112 -23.59 1.55 -3.81
C GLY A 112 -23.89 1.04 -2.39
N TRP A 113 -22.88 0.64 -1.64
CA TRP A 113 -23.05 0.12 -0.29
C TRP A 113 -23.18 1.22 0.76
N LYS A 114 -24.28 1.16 1.54
CA LYS A 114 -24.45 1.98 2.75
C LYS A 114 -23.74 1.36 3.95
N GLN A 115 -23.68 0.04 3.99
CA GLN A 115 -22.94 -0.77 4.96
C GLN A 115 -22.13 -1.77 4.16
N ALA A 116 -20.80 -1.73 4.32
CA ALA A 116 -19.89 -2.56 3.54
C ALA A 116 -19.41 -3.79 4.29
N LEU A 117 -19.41 -3.76 5.64
CA LEU A 117 -18.89 -4.87 6.43
C LEU A 117 -19.62 -6.18 6.13
N GLY A 118 -18.84 -7.23 5.89
CA GLY A 118 -19.33 -8.57 5.57
C GLY A 118 -19.75 -8.78 4.14
N LYS A 119 -19.85 -7.72 3.32
CA LYS A 119 -20.13 -7.84 1.89
C LYS A 119 -18.88 -8.20 1.11
N SER A 120 -19.09 -8.71 -0.10
CA SER A 120 -18.02 -9.20 -0.96
C SER A 120 -18.11 -8.63 -2.37
N PHE A 121 -16.96 -8.48 -3.00
CA PHE A 121 -16.86 -8.36 -4.45
C PHE A 121 -16.11 -9.57 -5.01
N TYR A 122 -16.29 -9.84 -6.29
CA TYR A 122 -15.88 -11.10 -6.88
C TYR A 122 -14.96 -10.88 -8.07
N TYR A 123 -13.85 -11.60 -8.06
CA TYR A 123 -12.90 -11.64 -9.16
C TYR A 123 -12.91 -13.02 -9.80
N GLU A 124 -12.99 -13.06 -11.11
CA GLU A 124 -12.97 -14.30 -11.87
C GLU A 124 -11.75 -14.35 -12.78
N TRP A 125 -11.02 -15.44 -12.69
CA TRP A 125 -9.84 -15.68 -13.52
C TRP A 125 -9.75 -17.16 -13.89
N ASN A 126 -9.65 -17.44 -15.20
CA ASN A 126 -9.56 -18.81 -15.73
C ASN A 126 -10.66 -19.75 -15.19
N GLY A 127 -11.89 -19.26 -15.07
CA GLY A 127 -13.02 -20.03 -14.54
C GLY A 127 -13.02 -20.24 -13.02
N GLN A 128 -12.06 -19.66 -12.30
CA GLN A 128 -12.04 -19.66 -10.84
C GLN A 128 -12.55 -18.32 -10.32
N ARG A 129 -13.46 -18.39 -9.36
CA ARG A 129 -14.05 -17.23 -8.70
C ARG A 129 -13.48 -17.08 -7.29
N SER A 130 -12.95 -15.91 -7.00
CA SER A 130 -12.49 -15.50 -5.67
C SER A 130 -13.41 -14.43 -5.11
N ALA A 131 -13.90 -14.63 -3.88
CA ALA A 131 -14.67 -13.63 -3.16
C ALA A 131 -13.75 -12.85 -2.23
N TYR A 132 -13.78 -11.52 -2.30
CA TYR A 132 -13.07 -10.62 -1.40
C TYR A 132 -14.06 -10.03 -0.41
N LYS A 133 -13.95 -10.42 0.87
CA LYS A 133 -14.87 -10.03 1.94
C LYS A 133 -14.37 -8.78 2.64
N VAL A 134 -15.23 -7.77 2.76
CA VAL A 134 -14.91 -6.52 3.46
C VAL A 134 -14.99 -6.73 4.98
N VAL A 135 -13.87 -6.48 5.65
CA VAL A 135 -13.75 -6.53 7.12
C VAL A 135 -13.56 -5.15 7.75
N GLY A 136 -13.22 -4.15 6.96
CA GLY A 136 -13.09 -2.77 7.42
C GLY A 136 -13.22 -1.75 6.30
N VAL A 137 -13.51 -0.52 6.72
CA VAL A 137 -13.62 0.64 5.83
C VAL A 137 -12.75 1.76 6.39
N VAL A 138 -11.86 2.31 5.55
CA VAL A 138 -11.06 3.48 5.89
C VAL A 138 -11.58 4.75 5.24
N LYS A 139 -11.30 5.87 5.87
CA LYS A 139 -11.59 7.18 5.29
C LYS A 139 -10.86 7.35 3.96
N ASN A 140 -11.50 8.07 3.03
CA ASN A 140 -10.85 8.42 1.76
C ASN A 140 -9.49 9.09 1.99
N PHE A 141 -8.53 8.70 1.20
CA PHE A 141 -7.21 9.30 1.13
C PHE A 141 -6.79 9.50 -0.33
N SER A 142 -5.87 10.42 -0.55
CA SER A 142 -5.35 10.69 -1.89
C SER A 142 -3.94 10.14 -2.01
N TYR A 143 -3.74 9.20 -2.91
CA TYR A 143 -2.43 8.65 -3.28
C TYR A 143 -2.01 9.04 -4.70
N ARG A 144 -2.85 9.80 -5.40
CA ARG A 144 -2.58 10.34 -6.74
C ARG A 144 -2.61 11.85 -6.74
N SER A 145 -2.19 12.46 -7.84
CA SER A 145 -2.34 13.90 -8.06
C SER A 145 -3.78 14.35 -7.75
N PRO A 146 -3.97 15.52 -7.15
CA PRO A 146 -5.30 16.09 -6.87
C PRO A 146 -6.20 16.22 -8.12
N THR A 147 -5.60 16.24 -9.30
CA THR A 147 -6.32 16.31 -10.59
C THR A 147 -6.75 14.94 -11.13
N SER A 148 -6.27 13.85 -10.52
CA SER A 148 -6.63 12.49 -10.94
C SER A 148 -7.93 12.04 -10.29
N LYS A 149 -8.77 11.31 -11.03
CA LYS A 149 -9.95 10.66 -10.43
C LYS A 149 -9.47 9.65 -9.37
N PRO A 150 -10.13 9.61 -8.18
CA PRO A 150 -9.84 8.60 -7.18
C PRO A 150 -9.99 7.20 -7.76
N GLY A 151 -8.96 6.38 -7.62
CA GLY A 151 -9.05 4.96 -7.95
C GLY A 151 -9.84 4.21 -6.87
N LEU A 152 -10.33 3.02 -7.21
CA LEU A 152 -10.84 2.08 -6.22
C LEU A 152 -9.66 1.32 -5.62
N ILE A 153 -9.69 1.11 -4.31
CA ILE A 153 -8.60 0.45 -3.60
C ILE A 153 -9.12 -0.53 -2.56
N ALA A 154 -8.42 -1.65 -2.45
CA ALA A 154 -8.62 -2.63 -1.41
C ALA A 154 -7.27 -3.05 -0.83
N PHE A 155 -7.18 -3.07 0.50
CA PHE A 155 -6.02 -3.56 1.23
C PHE A 155 -6.26 -5.01 1.64
N GLN A 156 -5.24 -5.85 1.49
CA GLN A 156 -5.29 -7.25 1.90
C GLN A 156 -3.99 -7.65 2.60
N HIS A 157 -4.01 -8.79 3.29
CA HIS A 157 -2.84 -9.26 4.01
C HIS A 157 -1.64 -9.45 3.07
N PRO A 158 -0.41 -9.03 3.44
CA PRO A 158 0.78 -9.13 2.58
C PRO A 158 1.06 -10.53 2.05
N LYS A 159 0.75 -11.59 2.78
CA LYS A 159 0.90 -12.98 2.32
C LYS A 159 0.11 -13.28 1.05
N ALA A 160 -1.00 -12.59 0.80
CA ALA A 160 -1.76 -12.77 -0.43
C ALA A 160 -1.01 -12.31 -1.69
N GLN A 161 0.01 -11.48 -1.52
CA GLN A 161 0.85 -10.94 -2.59
C GLN A 161 2.34 -11.26 -2.38
N GLU A 162 2.65 -12.33 -1.64
CA GLU A 162 4.03 -12.68 -1.28
C GLU A 162 4.95 -12.81 -2.49
N TYR A 163 4.44 -13.25 -3.64
CA TYR A 163 5.18 -13.35 -4.89
C TYR A 163 5.68 -11.99 -5.44
N LEU A 164 5.13 -10.88 -4.95
CA LEU A 164 5.55 -9.52 -5.31
C LEU A 164 6.56 -8.93 -4.31
N LEU A 165 6.85 -9.59 -3.20
CA LEU A 165 7.68 -9.02 -2.13
C LEU A 165 9.12 -8.71 -2.55
N ASN A 166 9.62 -9.37 -3.59
CA ASN A 166 10.92 -9.03 -4.18
C ASN A 166 10.96 -7.64 -4.85
N ARG A 167 9.79 -7.00 -5.01
CA ARG A 167 9.63 -5.63 -5.51
C ARG A 167 9.23 -4.65 -4.41
N ALA A 168 9.14 -5.12 -3.17
CA ALA A 168 8.83 -4.26 -2.03
C ALA A 168 9.87 -3.15 -1.89
N SER A 169 9.45 -2.04 -1.33
CA SER A 169 10.33 -0.93 -0.97
C SER A 169 10.55 -0.90 0.53
N ILE A 170 11.61 -0.24 0.96
CA ILE A 170 11.81 0.08 2.36
C ILE A 170 11.15 1.43 2.60
N LEU A 171 10.09 1.43 3.41
CA LEU A 171 9.34 2.61 3.81
C LEU A 171 9.82 3.06 5.18
N PHE A 172 10.15 4.33 5.34
CA PHE A 172 10.67 4.85 6.60
C PHE A 172 10.23 6.30 6.84
N LYS A 173 10.11 6.68 8.12
CA LYS A 173 9.96 8.07 8.53
C LYS A 173 11.29 8.62 9.01
N PHE A 174 11.53 9.89 8.79
CA PHE A 174 12.74 10.60 9.21
C PHE A 174 12.40 11.88 9.98
N ARG A 175 13.36 12.38 10.77
CA ARG A 175 13.20 13.64 11.49
C ARG A 175 12.96 14.80 10.54
N GLU A 176 12.11 15.73 10.94
CA GLU A 176 11.85 16.95 10.19
C GLU A 176 13.13 17.64 9.75
N GLY A 177 13.18 18.05 8.47
CA GLY A 177 14.35 18.70 7.87
C GLY A 177 15.52 17.77 7.53
N ALA A 178 15.53 16.49 7.97
CA ALA A 178 16.66 15.57 7.80
C ALA A 178 16.70 14.83 6.46
N TRP A 179 15.88 15.18 5.49
CA TRP A 179 15.82 14.46 4.20
C TRP A 179 17.18 14.36 3.50
N ASN A 180 17.91 15.46 3.38
CA ASN A 180 19.20 15.46 2.69
C ASN A 180 20.21 14.58 3.42
N GLU A 181 20.24 14.63 4.75
CA GLU A 181 21.09 13.78 5.59
C GLU A 181 20.75 12.29 5.39
N CYS A 182 19.45 11.93 5.39
CA CYS A 182 18.98 10.57 5.09
C CYS A 182 19.45 10.12 3.71
N ARG A 183 19.22 10.95 2.70
CA ARG A 183 19.57 10.63 1.31
C ARG A 183 21.05 10.36 1.16
N GLU A 184 21.90 11.27 1.65
CA GLU A 184 23.36 11.15 1.56
C GLU A 184 23.88 9.91 2.28
N ALA A 185 23.34 9.62 3.50
CA ALA A 185 23.73 8.45 4.27
C ALA A 185 23.35 7.15 3.55
N ILE A 186 22.11 7.06 3.05
CA ILE A 186 21.62 5.85 2.35
C ILE A 186 22.38 5.64 1.03
N GLU A 187 22.56 6.72 0.25
CA GLU A 187 23.31 6.67 -1.02
C GLU A 187 24.76 6.24 -0.79
N LYS A 188 25.41 6.75 0.24
CA LYS A 188 26.78 6.37 0.58
C LYS A 188 26.86 4.91 0.97
N LEU A 189 26.03 4.45 1.92
CA LEU A 189 25.99 3.04 2.33
C LEU A 189 25.79 2.10 1.15
N TYR A 190 24.89 2.47 0.23
CA TYR A 190 24.59 1.63 -0.94
C TYR A 190 25.73 1.59 -1.95
N LYS A 191 26.36 2.73 -2.21
CA LYS A 191 27.53 2.82 -3.13
C LYS A 191 28.76 2.11 -2.58
N ASP A 192 28.97 2.16 -1.26
CA ASP A 192 30.09 1.47 -0.61
C ASP A 192 29.97 -0.06 -0.77
N GLU A 193 28.74 -0.60 -0.76
CA GLU A 193 28.50 -2.03 -0.92
C GLU A 193 28.31 -2.43 -2.41
N PHE A 194 27.67 -1.58 -3.20
CA PHE A 194 27.32 -1.83 -4.60
C PHE A 194 27.69 -0.64 -5.50
N PRO A 195 28.98 -0.41 -5.83
CA PRO A 195 29.43 0.81 -6.51
C PRO A 195 28.76 1.10 -7.86
N ASN A 196 28.31 0.06 -8.57
CA ASN A 196 27.70 0.16 -9.89
C ASN A 196 26.21 -0.15 -9.92
N ALA A 197 25.60 -0.32 -8.75
CA ALA A 197 24.18 -0.67 -8.68
C ALA A 197 23.31 0.57 -8.69
N TYR A 198 22.09 0.42 -9.21
CA TYR A 198 21.06 1.43 -9.22
C TYR A 198 20.16 1.30 -7.98
N MET A 199 19.79 2.44 -7.42
CA MET A 199 18.83 2.59 -6.33
C MET A 199 17.88 3.74 -6.64
N ARG A 200 16.62 3.60 -6.26
CA ARG A 200 15.66 4.71 -6.30
C ARG A 200 15.30 5.10 -4.87
N LEU A 201 15.43 6.37 -4.57
CA LEU A 201 15.15 6.94 -3.25
C LEU A 201 14.25 8.16 -3.42
N PHE A 202 13.11 8.15 -2.75
CA PHE A 202 12.08 9.17 -2.87
C PHE A 202 11.73 9.77 -1.51
N ASN A 203 11.40 11.07 -1.54
CA ASN A 203 10.66 11.72 -0.46
C ASN A 203 9.21 11.84 -0.92
N GLU A 204 8.30 11.10 -0.28
CA GLU A 204 6.90 11.01 -0.72
C GLU A 204 6.14 12.34 -0.66
N GLU A 205 6.58 13.29 0.15
CA GLU A 205 6.00 14.63 0.22
C GLU A 205 6.30 15.47 -1.03
N LYS A 206 7.41 15.18 -1.71
CA LYS A 206 7.91 15.98 -2.85
C LYS A 206 7.59 15.39 -4.22
N GLU A 207 6.94 14.24 -4.28
CA GLU A 207 6.66 13.49 -5.50
C GLU A 207 5.31 13.86 -6.17
N TYR A 208 4.85 15.12 -6.03
CA TYR A 208 3.62 15.65 -6.67
C TYR A 208 3.91 16.77 -7.63
#